data_d5ba416c3d353fb96872582f41e6c75d
#
_entry.id   d5ba416c3d353fb96872582f41e6c75d
#
_cell.length_a   1.000
_cell.length_b   1.000
_cell.length_c   1.000
_cell.angle_alpha   90.00
_cell.angle_beta   90.00
_cell.angle_gamma   90.00
#
_symmetry.space_group_name_H-M   'P 1'
#
loop_
_entity.id
_entity.type
_entity.pdbx_description
1 polymer ?
#
loop_
_entity_poly.entity_id
_entity_poly.type
_entity_poly.pdbx_seq_one_letter_code
_entity_poly.pdbx_strand_id
1 'polypeptide(L)'
;MAVDGNWNLVMSTPMGERKATLSVKSAGGTLTGTQGADGNSTEIFDGTANGDDVTWKVSITNPMPLTLEFSGKVAGDSMSGEMGIGPMGSFSFTGTRA
;
A
#
# COMPACT_ATOMS: atom_id res chain seq x y z
N MET A 1 -4.70 -3.25 15.92
CA MET A 1 -4.12 -4.16 14.91
C MET A 1 -2.71 -3.74 14.58
N ALA A 2 -1.87 -4.70 14.20
CA ALA A 2 -0.45 -4.43 13.94
C ALA A 2 -0.22 -3.43 12.81
N VAL A 3 -1.14 -3.34 11.86
CA VAL A 3 -1.00 -2.48 10.69
C VAL A 3 -1.40 -1.03 10.94
N ASP A 4 -2.14 -0.76 12.01
CA ASP A 4 -2.62 0.60 12.27
C ASP A 4 -1.46 1.58 12.44
N GLY A 5 -1.55 2.73 11.80
CA GLY A 5 -0.56 3.79 11.92
C GLY A 5 -0.05 4.28 10.58
N ASN A 6 1.10 4.92 10.63
CA ASN A 6 1.74 5.51 9.48
C ASN A 6 2.92 4.67 9.03
N TRP A 7 3.07 4.52 7.72
CA TRP A 7 4.12 3.72 7.13
C TRP A 7 4.81 4.47 6.01
N ASN A 8 6.09 4.19 5.83
CA ASN A 8 6.85 4.64 4.66
C ASN A 8 7.01 3.44 3.74
N LEU A 9 6.50 3.54 2.53
CA LEU A 9 6.54 2.47 1.55
C LEU A 9 7.61 2.73 0.51
N VAL A 10 8.27 1.68 0.08
CA VAL A 10 9.23 1.72 -1.01
C VAL A 10 8.81 0.65 -2.01
N MET A 11 8.52 1.08 -3.23
CA MET A 11 8.07 0.20 -4.29
C MET A 11 9.16 0.07 -5.34
N SER A 12 9.49 -1.17 -5.69
CA SER A 12 10.51 -1.45 -6.69
C SER A 12 9.82 -1.60 -8.05
N THR A 13 10.06 -0.66 -8.95
CA THR A 13 9.44 -0.64 -10.28
C THR A 13 10.50 -0.63 -11.38
N PRO A 14 10.12 -0.96 -12.64
CA PRO A 14 11.08 -0.87 -13.75
C PRO A 14 11.65 0.52 -13.98
N MET A 15 10.95 1.55 -13.51
CA MET A 15 11.41 2.94 -13.61
C MET A 15 12.24 3.37 -12.41
N GLY A 16 12.58 2.43 -11.53
CA GLY A 16 13.34 2.70 -10.33
C GLY A 16 12.48 2.61 -9.08
N GLU A 17 13.06 3.01 -7.98
CA GLU A 17 12.43 2.94 -6.67
C GLU A 17 11.46 4.10 -6.49
N ARG A 18 10.26 3.80 -6.02
CA ARG A 18 9.24 4.80 -5.72
C ARG A 18 8.94 4.79 -4.24
N LYS A 19 8.76 5.96 -3.67
CA LYS A 19 8.45 6.10 -2.25
C LYS A 19 7.05 6.67 -2.07
N ALA A 20 6.37 6.18 -1.05
CA ALA A 20 5.03 6.65 -0.71
C ALA A 20 4.85 6.58 0.80
N THR A 21 3.84 7.27 1.29
CA THR A 21 3.43 7.17 2.69
C THR A 21 2.06 6.54 2.76
N LEU A 22 1.83 5.77 3.82
CA LEU A 22 0.56 5.10 4.04
C LEU A 22 0.09 5.39 5.44
N SER A 23 -1.15 5.81 5.58
CA SER A 23 -1.78 6.02 6.87
C SER A 23 -3.04 5.17 6.90
N VAL A 24 -3.08 4.17 7.76
CA VAL A 24 -4.16 3.17 7.75
C VAL A 24 -4.67 2.89 9.15
N LYS A 25 -5.92 2.43 9.17
CA LYS A 25 -6.58 2.02 10.38
C LYS A 25 -7.43 0.79 10.06
N SER A 26 -7.36 -0.21 10.91
CA SER A 26 -8.17 -1.42 10.74
C SER A 26 -9.34 -1.41 11.73
N ALA A 27 -10.47 -1.94 11.28
CA ALA A 27 -11.66 -2.08 12.11
C ALA A 27 -12.47 -3.26 11.58
N GLY A 28 -12.58 -4.32 12.38
CA GLY A 28 -13.38 -5.47 12.01
C GLY A 28 -12.93 -6.18 10.73
N GLY A 29 -11.63 -6.20 10.47
CA GLY A 29 -11.10 -6.84 9.27
C GLY A 29 -11.08 -5.94 8.04
N THR A 30 -11.58 -4.71 8.16
CA THR A 30 -11.56 -3.74 7.07
C THR A 30 -10.44 -2.74 7.30
N LEU A 31 -9.71 -2.42 6.24
CA LEU A 31 -8.63 -1.46 6.29
C LEU A 31 -9.04 -0.20 5.56
N THR A 32 -8.88 0.94 6.21
CA THR A 32 -9.18 2.25 5.62
C THR A 32 -8.01 3.19 5.83
N GLY A 33 -7.93 4.23 5.03
CA GLY A 33 -6.87 5.21 5.17
C GLY A 33 -6.53 5.87 3.85
N THR A 34 -5.32 6.45 3.81
CA THR A 34 -4.84 7.16 2.63
C THR A 34 -3.41 6.75 2.31
N GLN A 35 -3.07 6.81 1.04
CA GLN A 35 -1.71 6.61 0.57
C GLN A 35 -1.29 7.86 -0.19
N GLY A 36 -0.11 8.37 0.12
CA GLY A 36 0.37 9.62 -0.47
C GLY A 36 1.74 9.49 -1.10
N ALA A 37 1.98 10.30 -2.13
CA ALA A 37 3.27 10.42 -2.79
C ALA A 37 3.35 11.80 -3.42
N ASP A 38 4.54 12.42 -3.35
CA ASP A 38 4.82 13.71 -3.99
C ASP A 38 3.81 14.80 -3.61
N GLY A 39 3.38 14.82 -2.34
CA GLY A 39 2.46 15.83 -1.84
C GLY A 39 1.01 15.56 -2.14
N ASN A 40 0.68 14.49 -2.83
CA ASN A 40 -0.69 14.08 -3.13
C ASN A 40 -1.07 12.87 -2.30
N SER A 41 -2.32 12.80 -1.87
CA SER A 41 -2.81 11.63 -1.16
C SER A 41 -4.11 11.15 -1.80
N THR A 42 -4.32 9.84 -1.71
CA THR A 42 -5.48 9.18 -2.29
C THR A 42 -6.03 8.21 -1.26
N GLU A 43 -7.34 8.17 -1.13
CA GLU A 43 -7.97 7.23 -0.23
C GLU A 43 -7.85 5.81 -0.77
N ILE A 44 -7.47 4.87 0.08
CA ILE A 44 -7.44 3.46 -0.30
C ILE A 44 -8.86 2.90 -0.29
N PHE A 45 -9.08 1.81 -1.01
CA PHE A 45 -10.37 1.14 -1.05
C PHE A 45 -10.18 -0.38 -1.10
N ASP A 46 -11.26 -1.11 -0.83
CA ASP A 46 -11.23 -2.58 -0.75
C ASP A 46 -10.13 -3.10 0.16
N GLY A 47 -9.86 -2.37 1.24
CA GLY A 47 -8.82 -2.75 2.18
C GLY A 47 -9.28 -3.82 3.15
N THR A 48 -8.43 -4.81 3.39
CA THR A 48 -8.68 -5.86 4.37
C THR A 48 -7.46 -6.08 5.24
N ALA A 49 -7.70 -6.48 6.47
CA ALA A 49 -6.66 -6.86 7.40
C ALA A 49 -7.09 -8.14 8.09
N ASN A 50 -6.33 -9.21 7.88
CA ASN A 50 -6.62 -10.51 8.44
C ASN A 50 -5.37 -11.04 9.13
N GLY A 51 -5.29 -10.84 10.44
CA GLY A 51 -4.05 -11.12 11.17
C GLY A 51 -2.96 -10.19 10.69
N ASP A 52 -1.86 -10.78 10.23
CA ASP A 52 -0.73 -10.01 9.69
C ASP A 52 -0.85 -9.77 8.18
N ASP A 53 -1.85 -10.35 7.53
CA ASP A 53 -2.05 -10.19 6.09
C ASP A 53 -2.92 -8.98 5.82
N VAL A 54 -2.43 -8.10 4.94
CA VAL A 54 -3.14 -6.88 4.60
C VAL A 54 -3.22 -6.74 3.08
N THR A 55 -4.35 -6.23 2.61
CA THR A 55 -4.51 -5.91 1.20
C THR A 55 -5.24 -4.58 1.09
N TRP A 56 -4.93 -3.83 0.05
CA TRP A 56 -5.67 -2.62 -0.26
C TRP A 56 -5.46 -2.26 -1.71
N LYS A 57 -6.31 -1.36 -2.20
CA LYS A 57 -6.24 -0.87 -3.57
C LYS A 57 -6.19 0.65 -3.56
N VAL A 58 -5.50 1.19 -4.52
CA VAL A 58 -5.38 2.64 -4.72
C VAL A 58 -5.61 2.93 -6.19
N SER A 59 -6.45 3.92 -6.46
CA SER A 59 -6.72 4.37 -7.82
C SER A 59 -5.89 5.61 -8.09
N ILE A 60 -5.09 5.59 -9.16
CA ILE A 60 -4.32 6.76 -9.57
C ILE A 60 -4.83 7.21 -10.94
N THR A 61 -4.65 8.50 -11.23
CA THR A 61 -5.13 9.08 -12.49
C THR A 61 -4.01 9.68 -13.34
N ASN A 62 -2.83 9.81 -12.79
CA ASN A 62 -1.70 10.43 -13.47
C ASN A 62 -0.48 9.51 -13.41
N PRO A 63 0.17 9.16 -14.52
CA PRO A 63 -0.06 9.68 -15.89
C PRO A 63 -1.28 9.11 -16.58
N MET A 64 -1.80 7.97 -16.12
CA MET A 64 -3.00 7.36 -16.69
C MET A 64 -3.83 6.70 -15.60
N PRO A 65 -5.11 6.47 -15.82
CA PRO A 65 -5.93 5.81 -14.81
C PRO A 65 -5.46 4.36 -14.60
N LEU A 66 -5.05 4.06 -13.37
CA LEU A 66 -4.60 2.72 -13.00
C LEU A 66 -5.11 2.40 -11.60
N THR A 67 -5.38 1.14 -11.36
CA THR A 67 -5.66 0.66 -10.01
C THR A 67 -4.47 -0.19 -9.55
N LEU A 68 -3.86 0.21 -8.46
CA LEU A 68 -2.77 -0.52 -7.86
C LEU A 68 -3.35 -1.42 -6.76
N GLU A 69 -2.97 -2.69 -6.78
CA GLU A 69 -3.42 -3.64 -5.77
C GLU A 69 -2.22 -4.07 -4.94
N PHE A 70 -2.30 -3.80 -3.63
CA PHE A 70 -1.24 -4.13 -2.70
C PHE A 70 -1.65 -5.33 -1.86
N SER A 71 -0.71 -6.24 -1.67
CA SER A 71 -0.90 -7.40 -0.81
C SER A 71 0.39 -7.61 -0.04
N GLY A 72 0.32 -7.53 1.27
CA GLY A 72 1.51 -7.60 2.08
C GLY A 72 1.31 -8.31 3.41
N LYS A 73 2.41 -8.48 4.11
CA LYS A 73 2.43 -9.08 5.43
C LYS A 73 3.18 -8.17 6.39
N VAL A 74 2.58 -7.93 7.54
CA VAL A 74 3.15 -7.07 8.58
C VAL A 74 3.95 -7.93 9.55
N ALA A 75 5.16 -7.49 9.87
CA ALA A 75 6.02 -8.14 10.85
C ALA A 75 6.63 -7.05 11.74
N GLY A 76 6.01 -6.79 12.88
CA GLY A 76 6.45 -5.74 13.79
C GLY A 76 6.35 -4.36 13.15
N ASP A 77 7.49 -3.71 12.98
CA ASP A 77 7.55 -2.37 12.40
C ASP A 77 7.86 -2.38 10.90
N SER A 78 7.77 -3.55 10.27
CA SER A 78 8.03 -3.67 8.85
C SER A 78 6.89 -4.39 8.14
N MET A 79 6.82 -4.20 6.85
CA MET A 79 5.81 -4.78 5.98
C MET A 79 6.46 -5.09 4.65
N SER A 80 6.07 -6.19 4.02
CA SER A 80 6.58 -6.54 2.71
C SER A 80 5.51 -7.28 1.93
N GLY A 81 5.59 -7.20 0.61
CA GLY A 81 4.62 -7.88 -0.23
C GLY A 81 4.79 -7.49 -1.68
N GLU A 82 3.69 -7.53 -2.41
CA GLU A 82 3.68 -7.26 -3.83
C GLU A 82 2.60 -6.22 -4.18
N MET A 83 2.89 -5.43 -5.20
CA MET A 83 1.99 -4.45 -5.76
C MET A 83 1.69 -4.85 -7.19
N GLY A 84 0.42 -5.08 -7.50
CA GLY A 84 -0.03 -5.39 -8.84
C GLY A 84 -0.42 -4.13 -9.60
N ILE A 85 0.02 -4.03 -10.86
CA ILE A 85 -0.28 -2.90 -11.72
C ILE A 85 -1.03 -3.42 -12.96
N GLY A 86 -2.21 -4.01 -12.76
CA GLY A 86 -3.03 -4.50 -13.86
C GLY A 86 -2.25 -5.38 -14.83
N PRO A 87 -2.34 -5.12 -16.15
CA PRO A 87 -1.66 -5.96 -17.14
C PRO A 87 -0.14 -5.81 -17.15
N MET A 88 0.41 -4.85 -16.43
CA MET A 88 1.86 -4.63 -16.37
C MET A 88 2.58 -5.58 -15.42
N GLY A 89 1.83 -6.43 -14.69
CA GLY A 89 2.42 -7.39 -13.78
C GLY A 89 2.48 -6.90 -12.34
N SER A 90 3.33 -7.53 -11.55
CA SER A 90 3.47 -7.18 -10.14
C SER A 90 4.93 -6.90 -9.79
N PHE A 91 5.11 -6.08 -8.77
CA PHE A 91 6.43 -5.69 -8.29
C PHE A 91 6.44 -5.75 -6.78
N SER A 92 7.60 -5.96 -6.19
CA SER A 92 7.71 -6.03 -4.75
C SER A 92 7.68 -4.65 -4.11
N PHE A 93 7.20 -4.59 -2.88
CA PHE A 93 7.28 -3.38 -2.08
C PHE A 93 7.64 -3.74 -0.64
N THR A 94 8.19 -2.78 0.07
CA THR A 94 8.46 -2.90 1.50
C THR A 94 7.95 -1.65 2.19
N GLY A 95 7.65 -1.79 3.46
CA GLY A 95 7.22 -0.68 4.28
C GLY A 95 7.88 -0.72 5.63
N THR A 96 8.12 0.44 6.19
CA THR A 96 8.60 0.58 7.56
C THR A 96 7.71 1.58 8.28
N ARG A 97 7.54 1.37 9.57
CA ARG A 97 6.71 2.26 10.37
C ARG A 97 7.35 3.64 10.46
N ALA A 98 6.53 4.63 10.19
CA ALA A 98 7.01 6.01 10.22
C ALA A 98 7.15 6.53 11.65
#